data_2a7573854d11552dc9555d657e4fffdd
#
_entry.id   2a7573854d11552dc9555d657e4fffdd
#
_cell.length_a   1.000
_cell.length_b   1.000
_cell.length_c   1.000
_cell.angle_alpha   90.00
_cell.angle_beta   90.00
_cell.angle_gamma   90.00
#
_symmetry.space_group_name_H-M   'P 1'
#
loop_
_entity.id
_entity.type
_entity.pdbx_description
1 polymer ?
#
loop_
_entity_poly.entity_id
_entity_poly.type
_entity_poly.pdbx_seq_one_letter_code
_entity_poly.pdbx_strand_id
1 'polypeptide(L)'
;MKIAIIGATGLVGRKIINLSEEYFPKDTSYTFFASSKSKGTELVINKNKLIVQELIDENISEFDIALFSAGGDRSKEFAKKFIEHGAYVIDNSSAFRHDDDVPLVVYGINEETINSNTKLIANPNCTTMGLVMALKPLH
;
A
#
# COMPACT_ATOMS: atom_id res chain seq x y z
N MET A 1 12.72 -5.85 -7.89
CA MET A 1 11.34 -5.80 -7.33
C MET A 1 10.64 -4.55 -7.84
N LYS A 2 9.35 -4.63 -8.19
CA LYS A 2 8.53 -3.52 -8.70
C LYS A 2 7.43 -3.18 -7.70
N ILE A 3 7.38 -1.95 -7.23
CA ILE A 3 6.41 -1.50 -6.22
C ILE A 3 5.55 -0.37 -6.78
N ALA A 4 4.23 -0.50 -6.67
CA ALA A 4 3.27 0.56 -6.91
C ALA A 4 2.88 1.24 -5.59
N ILE A 5 2.89 2.57 -5.54
CA ILE A 5 2.39 3.34 -4.39
C ILE A 5 1.19 4.17 -4.85
N ILE A 6 0.00 3.79 -4.36
CA ILE A 6 -1.28 4.38 -4.73
C ILE A 6 -1.67 5.42 -3.68
N GLY A 7 -1.94 6.65 -4.13
CA GLY A 7 -2.14 7.80 -3.24
C GLY A 7 -0.83 8.46 -2.83
N ALA A 8 0.21 8.36 -3.67
CA ALA A 8 1.58 8.79 -3.41
C ALA A 8 1.73 10.27 -2.99
N THR A 9 0.83 11.14 -3.44
CA THR A 9 0.86 12.59 -3.12
C THR A 9 0.24 12.93 -1.77
N GLY A 10 -0.52 12.01 -1.17
CA GLY A 10 -1.14 12.18 0.15
C GLY A 10 -0.12 12.13 1.30
N LEU A 11 -0.55 12.53 2.50
CA LEU A 11 0.30 12.51 3.70
C LEU A 11 0.88 11.11 3.98
N VAL A 12 0.02 10.09 3.99
CA VAL A 12 0.43 8.70 4.24
C VAL A 12 1.29 8.18 3.07
N GLY A 13 0.90 8.45 1.82
CA GLY A 13 1.68 8.03 0.65
C GLY A 13 3.11 8.58 0.65
N ARG A 14 3.31 9.85 1.01
CA ARG A 14 4.65 10.45 1.16
C ARG A 14 5.45 9.78 2.29
N LYS A 15 4.79 9.40 3.39
CA LYS A 15 5.45 8.67 4.47
C LYS A 15 5.85 7.27 4.03
N ILE A 16 5.01 6.58 3.26
CA ILE A 16 5.34 5.28 2.66
C ILE A 16 6.57 5.42 1.75
N ILE A 17 6.63 6.44 0.88
CA ILE A 17 7.78 6.69 0.01
C ILE A 17 9.07 6.82 0.83
N ASN A 18 9.07 7.65 1.88
CA ASN A 18 10.24 7.85 2.72
C ASN A 18 10.69 6.56 3.42
N LEU A 19 9.74 5.77 3.95
CA LEU A 19 10.06 4.50 4.60
C LEU A 19 10.52 3.44 3.58
N SER A 20 10.02 3.49 2.35
CA SER A 20 10.42 2.56 1.30
C SER A 20 11.92 2.64 0.97
N GLU A 21 12.53 3.82 1.12
CA GLU A 21 13.98 4.00 0.95
C GLU A 21 14.81 3.23 1.99
N GLU A 22 14.25 3.01 3.17
CA GLU A 22 14.90 2.32 4.29
C GLU A 22 14.68 0.81 4.24
N TYR A 23 13.44 0.39 3.94
CA TYR A 23 13.01 -1.01 4.12
C TYR A 23 13.12 -1.87 2.85
N PHE A 24 13.15 -1.27 1.66
CA PHE A 24 13.26 -2.05 0.42
C PHE A 24 14.68 -1.98 -0.19
N PRO A 25 15.08 -3.00 -0.95
CA PRO A 25 16.36 -3.01 -1.66
C PRO A 25 16.53 -1.77 -2.56
N LYS A 26 17.77 -1.30 -2.69
CA LYS A 26 18.09 -0.08 -3.45
C LYS A 26 17.81 -0.18 -4.96
N ASP A 27 17.78 -1.39 -5.49
CA ASP A 27 17.45 -1.71 -6.90
C ASP A 27 15.95 -1.87 -7.14
N THR A 28 15.11 -1.58 -6.13
CA THR A 28 13.66 -1.59 -6.26
C THR A 28 13.20 -0.47 -7.19
N SER A 29 12.35 -0.81 -8.18
CA SER A 29 11.69 0.16 -9.04
C SER A 29 10.33 0.57 -8.48
N TYR A 30 10.00 1.84 -8.60
CA TYR A 30 8.77 2.40 -8.05
C TYR A 30 7.94 3.07 -9.14
N THR A 31 6.61 2.94 -9.02
CA THR A 31 5.65 3.72 -9.78
C THR A 31 4.67 4.39 -8.81
N PHE A 32 4.49 5.69 -8.97
CA PHE A 32 3.64 6.48 -8.11
C PHE A 32 2.32 6.79 -8.81
N PHE A 33 1.22 6.46 -8.15
CA PHE A 33 -0.12 6.69 -8.64
C PHE A 33 -0.89 7.67 -7.74
N ALA A 34 -1.68 8.53 -8.37
CA ALA A 34 -2.62 9.41 -7.68
C ALA A 34 -3.83 9.72 -8.58
N SER A 35 -4.68 10.66 -8.14
CA SER A 35 -5.80 11.15 -8.95
C SER A 35 -5.30 11.99 -10.14
N SER A 36 -6.18 12.21 -11.12
CA SER A 36 -5.92 13.11 -12.26
C SER A 36 -5.43 14.51 -11.85
N LYS A 37 -5.91 15.03 -10.70
CA LYS A 37 -5.48 16.34 -10.17
C LYS A 37 -4.01 16.39 -9.77
N SER A 38 -3.43 15.25 -9.42
CA SER A 38 -2.03 15.13 -8.96
C SER A 38 -1.11 14.50 -10.01
N LYS A 39 -1.64 14.13 -11.16
CA LYS A 39 -0.85 13.65 -12.31
C LYS A 39 0.19 14.68 -12.71
N GLY A 40 1.40 14.23 -12.99
CA GLY A 40 2.52 15.09 -13.36
C GLY A 40 3.28 15.69 -12.17
N THR A 41 2.83 15.48 -10.93
CA THR A 41 3.61 15.87 -9.74
C THR A 41 4.92 15.08 -9.71
N GLU A 42 6.01 15.77 -9.42
CA GLU A 42 7.33 15.14 -9.25
C GLU A 42 7.51 14.76 -7.77
N LEU A 43 7.87 13.51 -7.51
CA LEU A 43 8.24 12.99 -6.19
C LEU A 43 9.63 12.34 -6.27
N VAL A 44 10.35 12.34 -5.16
CA VAL A 44 11.73 11.82 -5.08
C VAL A 44 11.75 10.55 -4.25
N ILE A 45 12.46 9.54 -4.71
CA ILE A 45 12.80 8.32 -3.97
C ILE A 45 14.21 7.84 -4.38
N ASN A 46 15.06 7.47 -3.42
CA ASN A 46 16.45 7.06 -3.67
C ASN A 46 17.22 8.08 -4.56
N LYS A 47 16.99 9.39 -4.37
CA LYS A 47 17.54 10.49 -5.17
C LYS A 47 17.04 10.55 -6.63
N ASN A 48 16.16 9.67 -7.04
CA ASN A 48 15.54 9.67 -8.37
C ASN A 48 14.22 10.44 -8.32
N LYS A 49 14.01 11.27 -9.35
CA LYS A 49 12.75 11.98 -9.56
C LYS A 49 11.82 11.12 -10.39
N LEU A 50 10.64 10.86 -9.88
CA LEU A 50 9.59 10.10 -10.57
C LEU A 50 8.34 10.95 -10.71
N ILE A 51 7.74 10.85 -11.89
CA ILE A 51 6.49 11.55 -12.20
C ILE A 51 5.31 10.71 -11.78
N VAL A 52 4.42 11.31 -11.01
CA VAL A 52 3.17 10.68 -10.57
C VAL A 52 2.25 10.46 -11.77
N GLN A 53 1.79 9.23 -11.93
CA GLN A 53 0.84 8.82 -12.95
C GLN A 53 -0.59 8.86 -12.41
N GLU A 54 -1.55 9.00 -13.31
CA GLU A 54 -2.94 8.79 -12.96
C GLU A 54 -3.22 7.30 -12.81
N LEU A 55 -3.99 6.93 -11.77
CA LEU A 55 -4.42 5.54 -11.59
C LEU A 55 -5.63 5.26 -12.51
N ILE A 56 -5.36 4.57 -13.59
CA ILE A 56 -6.33 4.08 -14.58
C ILE A 56 -5.96 2.64 -14.95
N ASP A 57 -6.91 1.89 -15.54
CA ASP A 57 -6.71 0.47 -15.85
C ASP A 57 -5.52 0.24 -16.79
N GLU A 58 -5.32 1.10 -17.75
CA GLU A 58 -4.25 1.01 -18.76
C GLU A 58 -2.84 1.16 -18.16
N ASN A 59 -2.73 1.72 -16.95
CA ASN A 59 -1.45 1.92 -16.27
C ASN A 59 -1.12 0.81 -15.27
N ILE A 60 -2.05 -0.15 -15.07
CA ILE A 60 -1.81 -1.31 -14.22
C ILE A 60 -1.00 -2.32 -15.03
N SER A 61 0.17 -2.67 -14.52
CA SER A 61 1.07 -3.66 -15.09
C SER A 61 1.49 -4.67 -14.03
N GLU A 62 2.45 -5.50 -14.33
CA GLU A 62 3.02 -6.44 -13.37
C GLU A 62 3.81 -5.71 -12.29
N PHE A 63 3.30 -5.71 -11.06
CA PHE A 63 3.97 -5.28 -9.86
C PHE A 63 4.12 -6.45 -8.90
N ASP A 64 5.18 -6.43 -8.09
CA ASP A 64 5.34 -7.39 -6.99
C ASP A 64 4.48 -6.99 -5.79
N ILE A 65 4.44 -5.68 -5.49
CA ILE A 65 3.70 -5.14 -4.34
C ILE A 65 2.97 -3.87 -4.76
N ALA A 66 1.74 -3.69 -4.28
CA ALA A 66 0.97 -2.46 -4.40
C ALA A 66 0.54 -1.95 -3.02
N LEU A 67 1.00 -0.76 -2.65
CA LEU A 67 0.73 -0.10 -1.36
C LEU A 67 -0.35 0.96 -1.55
N PHE A 68 -1.53 0.72 -0.99
CA PHE A 68 -2.70 1.58 -1.16
C PHE A 68 -2.88 2.56 0.01
N SER A 69 -3.02 3.85 -0.31
CA SER A 69 -3.35 4.92 0.63
C SER A 69 -4.22 6.02 0.00
N ALA A 70 -5.08 5.66 -0.98
CA ALA A 70 -5.89 6.58 -1.77
C ALA A 70 -7.38 6.64 -1.38
N GLY A 71 -7.73 6.03 -0.24
CA GLY A 71 -9.11 5.94 0.26
C GLY A 71 -9.87 4.70 -0.25
N GLY A 72 -10.99 4.39 0.44
CA GLY A 72 -11.70 3.12 0.28
C GLY A 72 -12.26 2.87 -1.13
N ASP A 73 -12.79 3.90 -1.78
CA ASP A 73 -13.39 3.75 -3.11
C ASP A 73 -12.34 3.32 -4.14
N ARG A 74 -11.16 3.94 -4.12
CA ARG A 74 -10.06 3.57 -5.00
C ARG A 74 -9.50 2.18 -4.69
N SER A 75 -9.43 1.82 -3.41
CA SER A 75 -9.01 0.48 -3.01
C SER A 75 -9.98 -0.58 -3.52
N LYS A 76 -11.29 -0.38 -3.37
CA LYS A 76 -12.32 -1.30 -3.90
C LYS A 76 -12.28 -1.45 -5.41
N GLU A 77 -12.03 -0.34 -6.11
CA GLU A 77 -12.00 -0.31 -7.58
C GLU A 77 -10.77 -1.02 -8.16
N PHE A 78 -9.59 -0.83 -7.54
CA PHE A 78 -8.32 -1.21 -8.15
C PHE A 78 -7.59 -2.37 -7.48
N ALA A 79 -7.78 -2.65 -6.19
CA ALA A 79 -6.98 -3.66 -5.49
C ALA A 79 -7.01 -5.04 -6.16
N LYS A 80 -8.21 -5.51 -6.57
CA LYS A 80 -8.35 -6.80 -7.26
C LYS A 80 -7.62 -6.82 -8.61
N LYS A 81 -7.62 -5.71 -9.34
CA LYS A 81 -6.92 -5.61 -10.63
C LYS A 81 -5.41 -5.77 -10.47
N PHE A 82 -4.82 -5.16 -9.42
CA PHE A 82 -3.40 -5.39 -9.09
C PHE A 82 -3.11 -6.85 -8.75
N ILE A 83 -4.01 -7.51 -8.02
CA ILE A 83 -3.87 -8.94 -7.67
C ILE A 83 -3.95 -9.81 -8.92
N GLU A 84 -4.85 -9.53 -9.85
CA GLU A 84 -5.00 -10.22 -11.13
C GLU A 84 -3.73 -10.10 -12.00
N HIS A 85 -2.98 -8.99 -11.85
CA HIS A 85 -1.67 -8.78 -12.48
C HIS A 85 -0.49 -9.29 -11.63
N GLY A 86 -0.77 -10.06 -10.58
CA GLY A 86 0.25 -10.79 -9.79
C GLY A 86 0.72 -10.10 -8.52
N ALA A 87 0.32 -8.86 -8.24
CA ALA A 87 0.78 -8.12 -7.07
C ALA A 87 0.22 -8.65 -5.74
N TYR A 88 1.03 -8.50 -4.69
CA TYR A 88 0.53 -8.48 -3.33
C TYR A 88 0.03 -7.06 -3.00
N VAL A 89 -1.17 -6.95 -2.45
CA VAL A 89 -1.78 -5.66 -2.10
C VAL A 89 -1.80 -5.45 -0.61
N ILE A 90 -1.32 -4.30 -0.15
CA ILE A 90 -1.42 -3.85 1.24
C ILE A 90 -2.25 -2.57 1.26
N ASP A 91 -3.44 -2.63 1.87
CA ASP A 91 -4.40 -1.53 1.87
C ASP A 91 -4.49 -0.82 3.23
N ASN A 92 -4.19 0.47 3.25
CA ASN A 92 -4.34 1.33 4.43
C ASN A 92 -5.71 2.01 4.54
N SER A 93 -6.62 1.76 3.59
CA SER A 93 -7.98 2.31 3.66
C SER A 93 -8.88 1.48 4.60
N SER A 94 -10.12 1.88 4.70
CA SER A 94 -11.14 1.10 5.41
C SER A 94 -11.85 0.08 4.54
N ALA A 95 -11.46 -0.07 3.26
CA ALA A 95 -12.23 -0.81 2.25
C ALA A 95 -12.46 -2.28 2.63
N PHE A 96 -11.44 -2.94 3.18
CA PHE A 96 -11.42 -4.38 3.40
C PHE A 96 -11.31 -4.79 4.88
N ARG A 97 -11.39 -3.82 5.82
CA ARG A 97 -11.20 -4.11 7.25
C ARG A 97 -12.27 -5.00 7.88
N HIS A 98 -13.44 -5.10 7.26
CA HIS A 98 -14.56 -5.91 7.70
C HIS A 98 -14.86 -7.07 6.73
N ASP A 99 -13.90 -7.40 5.87
CA ASP A 99 -14.00 -8.52 4.95
C ASP A 99 -13.36 -9.73 5.63
N ASP A 100 -14.16 -10.75 5.89
CA ASP A 100 -13.74 -11.96 6.63
C ASP A 100 -12.66 -12.76 5.88
N ASP A 101 -12.57 -12.60 4.57
CA ASP A 101 -11.57 -13.25 3.72
C ASP A 101 -10.25 -12.47 3.64
N VAL A 102 -10.19 -11.26 4.22
CA VAL A 102 -9.01 -10.39 4.17
C VAL A 102 -8.40 -10.22 5.57
N PRO A 103 -7.18 -10.70 5.82
CA PRO A 103 -6.56 -10.54 7.12
C PRO A 103 -6.33 -9.05 7.45
N LEU A 104 -6.80 -8.64 8.63
CA LEU A 104 -6.55 -7.34 9.22
C LEU A 104 -5.31 -7.45 10.11
N VAL A 105 -4.17 -6.94 9.63
CA VAL A 105 -2.86 -7.25 10.23
C VAL A 105 -2.22 -6.05 10.89
N VAL A 106 -1.68 -6.28 12.11
CA VAL A 106 -0.72 -5.41 12.76
C VAL A 106 0.58 -6.20 12.96
N TYR A 107 1.64 -5.78 12.30
CA TYR A 107 2.95 -6.44 12.43
C TYR A 107 3.43 -6.46 13.89
N GLY A 108 3.94 -7.60 14.33
CA GLY A 108 4.32 -7.85 15.71
C GLY A 108 3.14 -8.20 16.64
N ILE A 109 1.90 -8.28 16.11
CA ILE A 109 0.70 -8.66 16.88
C ILE A 109 0.08 -9.94 16.34
N ASN A 110 -0.19 -10.02 15.03
CA ASN A 110 -0.94 -11.11 14.41
C ASN A 110 -0.51 -11.39 12.96
N GLU A 111 0.75 -11.16 12.62
CA GLU A 111 1.31 -11.43 11.28
C GLU A 111 1.20 -12.91 10.86
N GLU A 112 1.03 -13.83 11.81
CA GLU A 112 0.81 -15.26 11.57
C GLU A 112 -0.51 -15.54 10.82
N THR A 113 -1.42 -14.58 10.75
CA THR A 113 -2.64 -14.70 9.94
C THR A 113 -2.38 -14.63 8.44
N ILE A 114 -1.20 -14.13 8.03
CA ILE A 114 -0.77 -14.12 6.63
C ILE A 114 -0.27 -15.53 6.26
N ASN A 115 -0.76 -16.05 5.16
CA ASN A 115 -0.36 -17.34 4.63
C ASN A 115 0.00 -17.25 3.13
N SER A 116 0.43 -18.37 2.53
CA SER A 116 0.87 -18.41 1.12
C SER A 116 -0.20 -17.99 0.10
N ASN A 117 -1.46 -18.05 0.46
CA ASN A 117 -2.59 -17.67 -0.42
C ASN A 117 -3.03 -16.22 -0.22
N THR A 118 -2.52 -15.54 0.82
CA THR A 118 -2.88 -14.16 1.11
C THR A 118 -2.28 -13.23 0.05
N LYS A 119 -3.15 -12.60 -0.75
CA LYS A 119 -2.77 -11.62 -1.77
C LYS A 119 -3.17 -10.20 -1.41
N LEU A 120 -4.15 -10.05 -0.52
CA LEU A 120 -4.65 -8.78 -0.01
C LEU A 120 -4.52 -8.75 1.52
N ILE A 121 -3.93 -7.69 2.04
CA ILE A 121 -3.76 -7.45 3.47
C ILE A 121 -4.38 -6.09 3.78
N ALA A 122 -5.27 -6.04 4.77
CA ALA A 122 -5.82 -4.80 5.28
C ALA A 122 -5.03 -4.33 6.51
N ASN A 123 -4.69 -3.05 6.55
CA ASN A 123 -4.13 -2.40 7.73
C ASN A 123 -5.25 -1.76 8.57
N PRO A 124 -5.23 -1.89 9.90
CA PRO A 124 -6.14 -1.17 10.78
C PRO A 124 -5.97 0.35 10.70
N ASN A 125 -6.86 1.06 11.35
CA ASN A 125 -6.69 2.50 11.57
C ASN A 125 -5.38 2.78 12.32
N CYS A 126 -4.69 3.87 11.97
CA CYS A 126 -3.40 4.23 12.55
C CYS A 126 -3.43 4.36 14.09
N THR A 127 -4.51 4.91 14.65
CA THR A 127 -4.70 5.01 16.10
C THR A 127 -4.86 3.61 16.73
N THR A 128 -5.60 2.71 16.06
CA THR A 128 -5.77 1.32 16.52
C THR A 128 -4.43 0.59 16.53
N MET A 129 -3.62 0.71 15.47
CA MET A 129 -2.29 0.08 15.44
C MET A 129 -1.42 0.51 16.62
N GLY A 130 -1.33 1.81 16.89
CA GLY A 130 -0.56 2.32 18.04
C GLY A 130 -1.10 1.82 19.38
N LEU A 131 -2.43 1.78 19.54
CA LEU A 131 -3.08 1.32 20.76
C LEU A 131 -2.80 -0.17 21.03
N VAL A 132 -3.02 -1.04 20.04
CA VAL A 132 -2.84 -2.49 20.25
C VAL A 132 -1.38 -2.86 20.49
N MET A 133 -0.45 -2.17 19.85
CA MET A 133 0.99 -2.36 20.11
C MET A 133 1.36 -1.96 21.54
N ALA A 134 0.79 -0.88 22.08
CA ALA A 134 1.02 -0.44 23.45
C ALA A 134 0.37 -1.39 24.47
N LEU A 135 -0.76 -2.00 24.13
CA LEU A 135 -1.49 -2.92 25.04
C LEU A 135 -0.98 -4.36 25.00
N LYS A 136 -0.30 -4.78 23.92
CA LYS A 136 0.17 -6.16 23.77
C LYS A 136 0.93 -6.70 24.99
N PRO A 137 1.87 -5.96 25.63
CA PRO A 137 2.59 -6.46 26.81
C PRO A 137 1.70 -6.70 28.04
N LEU A 138 0.46 -6.19 28.03
CA LEU A 138 -0.48 -6.32 29.15
C LEU A 138 -1.48 -7.48 28.93
N HIS A 139 -1.45 -8.12 27.77
CA HIS A 139 -2.30 -9.24 27.38
C HIS A 139 -1.53 -10.55 27.49
#